data_11d66d83f22ce4fce49994a14fb1c8bf
#
_entry.id   11d66d83f22ce4fce49994a14fb1c8bf
#
_cell.length_a   1.000
_cell.length_b   1.000
_cell.length_c   1.000
_cell.angle_alpha   90.00
_cell.angle_beta   90.00
_cell.angle_gamma   90.00
#
_symmetry.space_group_name_H-M   'P 1'
#
loop_
_entity.id
_entity.type
_entity.pdbx_description
1 polymer ?
#
loop_
_entity_poly.entity_id
_entity_poly.type
_entity_poly.pdbx_seq_one_letter_code
_entity_poly.pdbx_strand_id
1 'polypeptide(L)'
;EVRDDVPPGAGKFRGGSGVVKSQRYLTPGFMTHESDRHLDPPWGIFGGKEGAGGKMEIHNIHSGKTRSEYSKFSGMRAEVGDVVSYYSPSGGGYGEPLDRDPAKVLDDVLDGFFGPAHAESDYGVVLKPVDDGYDWALDEEATKILRTKMRA
;
A
#
# COMPACT_ATOMS: atom_id res chain seq x y z
N GLU A 1 -6.99 -0.28 10.22
CA GLU A 1 -6.75 -1.34 9.22
C GLU A 1 -5.43 -1.08 8.50
N VAL A 2 -4.77 -2.14 8.03
CA VAL A 2 -3.62 -2.00 7.11
C VAL A 2 -4.16 -1.60 5.73
N ARG A 3 -3.44 -0.76 5.01
CA ARG A 3 -3.79 -0.42 3.62
C ARG A 3 -3.56 -1.63 2.73
N ASP A 4 -4.60 -2.04 2.02
CA ASP A 4 -4.62 -3.10 1.02
C ASP A 4 -4.88 -2.57 -0.41
N ASP A 5 -5.20 -1.25 -0.52
CA ASP A 5 -5.44 -0.58 -1.80
C ASP A 5 -4.17 -0.32 -2.61
N VAL A 6 -3.00 -0.31 -1.95
CA VAL A 6 -1.70 -0.07 -2.57
C VAL A 6 -0.61 -0.87 -1.86
N PRO A 7 0.33 -1.45 -2.60
CA PRO A 7 1.45 -2.17 -2.01
C PRO A 7 2.47 -1.22 -1.37
N PRO A 8 3.27 -1.70 -0.43
CA PRO A 8 4.48 -1.01 0.02
C PRO A 8 5.56 -1.01 -1.06
N GLY A 9 6.50 -0.08 -0.99
CA GLY A 9 7.63 -0.01 -1.91
C GLY A 9 8.44 -1.30 -1.94
N ALA A 10 8.65 -1.85 -3.15
CA ALA A 10 9.41 -3.08 -3.33
C ALA A 10 10.91 -2.87 -3.09
N GLY A 11 11.58 -3.88 -2.55
CA GLY A 11 13.01 -3.88 -2.27
C GLY A 11 13.48 -5.23 -1.72
N LYS A 12 14.79 -5.44 -1.63
CA LYS A 12 15.35 -6.57 -0.87
C LYS A 12 14.76 -6.61 0.54
N PHE A 13 14.57 -5.43 1.11
CA PHE A 13 13.74 -5.18 2.28
C PHE A 13 12.59 -4.28 1.82
N ARG A 14 11.37 -4.83 1.80
CA ARG A 14 10.19 -4.03 1.42
C ARG A 14 9.91 -2.93 2.42
N GLY A 15 9.25 -1.88 1.97
CA GLY A 15 8.72 -0.84 2.84
C GLY A 15 7.64 -1.35 3.79
N GLY A 16 7.32 -0.59 4.81
CA GLY A 16 6.16 -0.84 5.66
C GLY A 16 4.86 -0.50 4.95
N SER A 17 3.80 -1.26 5.20
CA SER A 17 2.46 -0.92 4.70
C SER A 17 1.92 0.33 5.39
N GLY A 18 1.13 1.11 4.67
CA GLY A 18 0.37 2.19 5.26
C GLY A 18 -0.78 1.66 6.11
N VAL A 19 -1.46 2.57 6.79
CA VAL A 19 -2.68 2.27 7.57
C VAL A 19 -3.83 3.18 7.16
N VAL A 20 -5.04 2.66 7.30
CA VAL A 20 -6.28 3.43 7.15
C VAL A 20 -6.88 3.66 8.54
N LYS A 21 -7.16 4.92 8.85
CA LYS A 21 -7.88 5.31 10.05
C LYS A 21 -9.10 6.12 9.65
N SER A 22 -10.29 5.65 10.03
CA SER A 22 -11.54 6.36 9.77
C SER A 22 -12.16 6.85 11.08
N GLN A 23 -12.73 8.06 11.07
CA GLN A 23 -13.39 8.70 12.18
C GLN A 23 -14.73 9.26 11.70
N ARG A 24 -15.81 8.95 12.43
CA ARG A 24 -17.15 9.49 12.15
C ARG A 24 -17.47 10.62 13.09
N TYR A 25 -17.92 11.74 12.54
CA TYR A 25 -18.43 12.88 13.30
C TYR A 25 -19.89 12.65 13.69
N LEU A 26 -20.15 12.61 14.99
CA LEU A 26 -21.51 12.48 15.55
C LEU A 26 -22.14 13.82 15.87
N THR A 27 -21.33 14.88 15.96
CA THR A 27 -21.74 16.28 16.14
C THR A 27 -20.93 17.16 15.19
N PRO A 28 -21.43 18.36 14.80
CA PRO A 28 -20.62 19.29 14.03
C PRO A 28 -19.36 19.68 14.81
N GLY A 29 -18.27 19.91 14.09
CA GLY A 29 -17.00 20.30 14.69
C GLY A 29 -16.07 20.95 13.68
N PHE A 30 -14.85 21.22 14.12
CA PHE A 30 -13.79 21.68 13.25
C PHE A 30 -12.64 20.70 13.29
N MET A 31 -11.98 20.52 12.13
CA MET A 31 -10.81 19.69 12.03
C MET A 31 -9.62 20.49 11.48
N THR A 32 -8.45 20.15 11.94
CA THR A 32 -7.17 20.54 11.37
C THR A 32 -6.41 19.28 11.03
N HIS A 33 -5.79 19.25 9.87
CA HIS A 33 -5.01 18.10 9.41
C HIS A 33 -3.64 18.56 8.93
N GLU A 34 -2.61 17.84 9.37
CA GLU A 34 -1.26 17.95 8.85
C GLU A 34 -0.72 16.56 8.56
N SER A 35 -0.32 16.35 7.32
CA SER A 35 0.42 15.17 6.90
C SER A 35 1.33 15.49 5.72
N ASP A 36 2.26 14.60 5.47
CA ASP A 36 3.21 14.70 4.37
C ASP A 36 3.10 13.49 3.42
N ARG A 37 3.85 13.53 2.34
CA ARG A 37 3.96 12.41 1.40
C ARG A 37 2.66 12.05 0.68
N HIS A 38 1.79 13.01 0.40
CA HIS A 38 0.61 12.79 -0.45
C HIS A 38 0.95 12.91 -1.94
N LEU A 39 1.75 13.92 -2.32
CA LEU A 39 2.16 14.16 -3.72
C LEU A 39 3.48 13.50 -4.07
N ASP A 40 4.43 13.54 -3.15
CA ASP A 40 5.75 12.94 -3.28
C ASP A 40 5.83 11.72 -2.34
N PRO A 41 5.56 10.50 -2.83
CA PRO A 41 5.61 9.29 -2.00
C PRO A 41 6.98 9.07 -1.34
N PRO A 42 7.08 8.28 -0.27
CA PRO A 42 8.35 7.87 0.28
C PRO A 42 9.19 7.14 -0.78
N TRP A 43 10.36 7.65 -1.10
CA TRP A 43 11.25 7.07 -2.10
C TRP A 43 11.91 5.79 -1.60
N GLY A 44 12.31 4.93 -2.54
CA GLY A 44 13.17 3.78 -2.25
C GLY A 44 14.66 4.18 -2.21
N ILE A 45 15.48 3.30 -1.66
CA ILE A 45 16.91 3.51 -1.48
C ILE A 45 17.67 2.30 -2.04
N PHE A 46 18.83 2.55 -2.67
CA PHE A 46 19.73 1.52 -3.21
C PHE A 46 19.04 0.51 -4.15
N GLY A 47 18.22 0.99 -5.07
CA GLY A 47 17.48 0.16 -6.02
C GLY A 47 16.08 -0.24 -5.55
N GLY A 48 15.70 0.07 -4.31
CA GLY A 48 14.32 -0.09 -3.84
C GLY A 48 13.36 0.86 -4.56
N LYS A 49 12.11 0.44 -4.70
CA LYS A 49 11.04 1.25 -5.32
C LYS A 49 10.38 2.17 -4.31
N GLU A 50 9.75 3.22 -4.80
CA GLU A 50 8.95 4.11 -3.97
C GLU A 50 7.73 3.39 -3.37
N GLY A 51 7.27 3.88 -2.24
CA GLY A 51 6.01 3.49 -1.64
C GLY A 51 4.83 4.24 -2.26
N ALA A 52 3.64 4.05 -1.73
CA ALA A 52 2.46 4.80 -2.15
C ALA A 52 2.28 6.07 -1.32
N GLY A 53 1.76 7.12 -1.95
CA GLY A 53 1.40 8.37 -1.30
C GLY A 53 0.23 8.21 -0.32
N GLY A 54 0.17 9.13 0.65
CA GLY A 54 -0.99 9.27 1.52
C GLY A 54 -2.16 9.94 0.80
N LYS A 55 -3.35 9.79 1.36
CA LYS A 55 -4.55 10.55 0.94
C LYS A 55 -5.49 10.75 2.12
N MET A 56 -6.40 11.70 1.96
CA MET A 56 -7.49 11.92 2.90
C MET A 56 -8.80 12.05 2.14
N GLU A 57 -9.82 11.37 2.60
CA GLU A 57 -11.16 11.39 2.02
C GLU A 57 -12.19 11.68 3.10
N ILE A 58 -13.21 12.44 2.73
CA ILE A 58 -14.35 12.73 3.59
C ILE A 58 -15.61 12.26 2.87
N HIS A 59 -16.28 11.27 3.44
CA HIS A 59 -17.55 10.76 2.97
C HIS A 59 -18.66 11.15 3.92
N ASN A 60 -19.70 11.85 3.42
CA ASN A 60 -20.87 12.17 4.24
C ASN A 60 -21.96 11.14 4.02
N ILE A 61 -22.29 10.40 5.09
CA ILE A 61 -23.24 9.27 5.03
C ILE A 61 -24.69 9.70 4.73
N HIS A 62 -25.06 10.97 4.98
CA HIS A 62 -26.41 11.46 4.73
C HIS A 62 -26.59 11.93 3.28
N SER A 63 -25.59 12.57 2.71
CA SER A 63 -25.63 13.06 1.31
C SER A 63 -25.06 12.08 0.29
N GLY A 64 -24.33 11.04 0.74
CA GLY A 64 -23.60 10.09 -0.11
C GLY A 64 -22.41 10.71 -0.86
N LYS A 65 -22.05 11.97 -0.57
CA LYS A 65 -20.95 12.66 -1.26
C LYS A 65 -19.61 12.30 -0.65
N THR A 66 -18.63 12.04 -1.52
CA THR A 66 -17.24 11.88 -1.14
C THR A 66 -16.40 12.98 -1.78
N ARG A 67 -15.42 13.50 -1.03
CA ARG A 67 -14.43 14.46 -1.52
C ARG A 67 -13.06 14.09 -0.99
N SER A 68 -12.04 14.34 -1.79
CA SER A 68 -10.64 14.24 -1.35
C SER A 68 -10.18 15.60 -0.86
N GLU A 69 -9.33 15.61 0.15
CA GLU A 69 -8.81 16.83 0.76
C GLU A 69 -7.29 16.89 0.67
N TYR A 70 -6.77 18.09 0.79
CA TYR A 70 -5.32 18.34 0.81
C TYR A 70 -4.67 17.75 2.06
N SER A 71 -3.36 17.53 1.96
CA SER A 71 -2.55 17.02 3.09
C SER A 71 -2.44 17.98 4.28
N LYS A 72 -2.72 19.26 4.06
CA LYS A 72 -2.64 20.29 5.11
C LYS A 72 -3.77 21.29 4.97
N PHE A 73 -4.53 21.43 6.03
CA PHE A 73 -5.56 22.47 6.17
C PHE A 73 -5.86 22.74 7.65
N SER A 74 -6.49 23.85 7.94
CA SER A 74 -6.89 24.25 9.29
C SER A 74 -8.32 24.77 9.29
N GLY A 75 -9.04 24.50 10.38
CA GLY A 75 -10.36 25.06 10.64
C GLY A 75 -11.46 24.59 9.67
N MET A 76 -11.29 23.44 9.01
CA MET A 76 -12.32 22.86 8.15
C MET A 76 -13.49 22.38 9.00
N ARG A 77 -14.70 22.82 8.65
CA ARG A 77 -15.91 22.38 9.34
C ARG A 77 -16.27 20.95 8.94
N ALA A 78 -16.52 20.13 9.93
CA ALA A 78 -17.09 18.79 9.80
C ALA A 78 -18.57 18.82 10.13
N GLU A 79 -19.38 18.14 9.35
CA GLU A 79 -20.82 18.00 9.55
C GLU A 79 -21.16 16.66 10.20
N VAL A 80 -22.36 16.58 10.77
CA VAL A 80 -22.87 15.29 11.29
C VAL A 80 -22.90 14.26 10.17
N GLY A 81 -22.36 13.08 10.45
CA GLY A 81 -22.31 11.98 9.49
C GLY A 81 -21.12 12.02 8.54
N ASP A 82 -20.23 13.02 8.64
CA ASP A 82 -18.93 12.95 7.95
C ASP A 82 -18.10 11.81 8.52
N VAL A 83 -17.62 10.96 7.63
CA VAL A 83 -16.60 9.93 7.90
C VAL A 83 -15.32 10.39 7.23
N VAL A 84 -14.34 10.70 8.04
CA VAL A 84 -13.02 11.15 7.60
C VAL A 84 -12.08 9.95 7.61
N SER A 85 -11.55 9.59 6.45
CA SER A 85 -10.62 8.48 6.27
C SER A 85 -9.23 8.99 5.91
N TYR A 86 -8.26 8.65 6.75
CA TYR A 86 -6.85 8.96 6.59
C TYR A 86 -6.13 7.70 6.11
N TYR A 87 -5.46 7.83 4.97
CA TYR A 87 -4.61 6.79 4.40
C TYR A 87 -3.17 7.24 4.54
N SER A 88 -2.42 6.65 5.47
CA SER A 88 -1.01 7.01 5.58
C SER A 88 -0.23 6.53 4.35
N PRO A 89 0.87 7.19 3.97
CA PRO A 89 1.75 6.67 2.94
C PRO A 89 2.31 5.30 3.36
N SER A 90 2.66 4.47 2.39
CA SER A 90 3.49 3.28 2.62
C SER A 90 4.98 3.64 2.52
N GLY A 91 5.85 2.88 3.17
CA GLY A 91 7.30 3.09 3.12
C GLY A 91 7.89 2.71 1.75
N GLY A 92 8.98 3.38 1.36
CA GLY A 92 9.80 2.95 0.22
C GLY A 92 10.64 1.72 0.55
N GLY A 93 10.99 0.93 -0.47
CA GLY A 93 11.83 -0.24 -0.35
C GLY A 93 13.32 0.11 -0.22
N TYR A 94 14.10 -0.84 0.29
CA TYR A 94 15.55 -0.73 0.40
C TYR A 94 16.23 -1.89 -0.34
N GLY A 95 17.18 -1.57 -1.22
CA GLY A 95 17.92 -2.54 -2.01
C GLY A 95 17.09 -3.12 -3.17
N GLU A 96 17.75 -3.80 -4.08
CA GLU A 96 17.15 -4.34 -5.30
C GLU A 96 16.05 -5.37 -4.99
N PRO A 97 14.83 -5.20 -5.50
CA PRO A 97 13.72 -6.13 -5.24
C PRO A 97 14.01 -7.57 -5.67
N LEU A 98 14.73 -7.75 -6.78
CA LEU A 98 15.11 -9.07 -7.28
C LEU A 98 16.06 -9.83 -6.34
N ASP A 99 16.65 -9.15 -5.33
CA ASP A 99 17.51 -9.76 -4.33
C ASP A 99 16.74 -10.21 -3.06
N ARG A 100 15.41 -9.93 -2.99
CA ARG A 100 14.58 -10.45 -1.92
C ARG A 100 14.42 -11.97 -2.06
N ASP A 101 14.55 -12.69 -0.96
CA ASP A 101 14.29 -14.12 -0.90
C ASP A 101 12.89 -14.45 -1.41
N PRO A 102 12.73 -15.33 -2.44
CA PRO A 102 11.41 -15.71 -2.96
C PRO A 102 10.45 -16.25 -1.90
N ALA A 103 10.95 -16.98 -0.90
CA ALA A 103 10.14 -17.48 0.20
C ALA A 103 9.53 -16.32 1.02
N LYS A 104 10.30 -15.25 1.27
CA LYS A 104 9.78 -14.04 1.94
C LYS A 104 8.78 -13.26 1.11
N VAL A 105 8.87 -13.34 -0.22
CA VAL A 105 7.85 -12.74 -1.11
C VAL A 105 6.56 -13.54 -1.05
N LEU A 106 6.64 -14.88 -0.98
CA LEU A 106 5.48 -15.74 -0.76
C LEU A 106 4.84 -15.43 0.59
N ASP A 107 5.62 -15.35 1.68
CA ASP A 107 5.12 -14.98 3.01
C ASP A 107 4.36 -13.63 2.96
N ASP A 108 4.92 -12.61 2.29
CA ASP A 108 4.28 -11.30 2.15
C ASP A 108 2.93 -11.39 1.41
N VAL A 109 2.78 -12.29 0.43
CA VAL A 109 1.51 -12.52 -0.28
C VAL A 109 0.51 -13.25 0.61
N LEU A 110 0.95 -14.26 1.35
CA LEU A 110 0.10 -15.02 2.28
C LEU A 110 -0.39 -14.14 3.45
N ASP A 111 0.46 -13.22 3.90
CA ASP A 111 0.12 -12.22 4.92
C ASP A 111 -0.74 -11.06 4.38
N GLY A 112 -0.99 -11.00 3.06
CA GLY A 112 -1.85 -10.01 2.44
C GLY A 112 -1.23 -8.62 2.28
N PHE A 113 0.10 -8.49 2.32
CA PHE A 113 0.77 -7.19 2.09
C PHE A 113 0.69 -6.73 0.64
N PHE A 114 0.63 -7.65 -0.30
CA PHE A 114 0.37 -7.42 -1.73
C PHE A 114 -0.04 -8.73 -2.41
N GLY A 115 -0.58 -8.63 -3.64
CA GLY A 115 -1.04 -9.80 -4.38
C GLY A 115 0.03 -10.46 -5.26
N PRO A 116 -0.27 -11.66 -5.82
CA PRO A 116 0.64 -12.42 -6.69
C PRO A 116 1.13 -11.66 -7.92
N ALA A 117 0.29 -10.82 -8.52
CA ALA A 117 0.67 -9.98 -9.66
C ALA A 117 1.83 -9.03 -9.31
N HIS A 118 1.85 -8.53 -8.07
CA HIS A 118 2.90 -7.66 -7.57
C HIS A 118 4.18 -8.45 -7.25
N ALA A 119 4.05 -9.67 -6.71
CA ALA A 119 5.17 -10.59 -6.54
C ALA A 119 5.88 -10.86 -7.87
N GLU A 120 5.11 -11.04 -8.95
CA GLU A 120 5.66 -11.28 -10.28
C GLU A 120 6.31 -10.02 -10.88
N SER A 121 5.58 -8.89 -10.90
CA SER A 121 6.02 -7.67 -11.58
C SER A 121 7.22 -7.00 -10.92
N ASP A 122 7.29 -6.98 -9.59
CA ASP A 122 8.31 -6.24 -8.86
C ASP A 122 9.45 -7.10 -8.33
N TYR A 123 9.14 -8.33 -7.95
CA TYR A 123 10.12 -9.24 -7.35
C TYR A 123 10.56 -10.38 -8.27
N GLY A 124 9.91 -10.52 -9.44
CA GLY A 124 10.16 -11.63 -10.36
C GLY A 124 9.85 -12.99 -9.72
N VAL A 125 8.87 -13.06 -8.82
CA VAL A 125 8.47 -14.29 -8.12
C VAL A 125 7.15 -14.78 -8.66
N VAL A 126 7.17 -15.99 -9.24
CA VAL A 126 6.00 -16.65 -9.79
C VAL A 126 5.37 -17.53 -8.73
N LEU A 127 4.09 -17.30 -8.47
CA LEU A 127 3.29 -18.06 -7.52
C LEU A 127 2.20 -18.84 -8.25
N LYS A 128 1.91 -20.04 -7.78
CA LYS A 128 0.83 -20.91 -8.25
C LYS A 128 -0.28 -20.99 -7.21
N PRO A 129 -1.56 -20.90 -7.62
CA PRO A 129 -2.66 -21.11 -6.69
C PRO A 129 -2.68 -22.57 -6.20
N VAL A 130 -2.98 -22.75 -4.92
CA VAL A 130 -3.22 -24.05 -4.25
C VAL A 130 -4.62 -24.01 -3.68
N ASP A 131 -5.24 -25.16 -3.51
CA ASP A 131 -6.55 -25.31 -2.85
C ASP A 131 -7.62 -24.31 -3.35
N ASP A 132 -7.98 -24.42 -4.64
CA ASP A 132 -8.98 -23.58 -5.32
C ASP A 132 -8.68 -22.06 -5.31
N GLY A 133 -7.41 -21.68 -5.09
CA GLY A 133 -6.95 -20.30 -5.20
C GLY A 133 -7.03 -19.49 -3.90
N TYR A 134 -7.29 -20.12 -2.77
CA TYR A 134 -7.25 -19.47 -1.45
C TYR A 134 -5.83 -19.37 -0.89
N ASP A 135 -4.90 -20.16 -1.43
CA ASP A 135 -3.51 -20.21 -0.97
C ASP A 135 -2.55 -20.20 -2.15
N TRP A 136 -1.27 -19.95 -1.91
CA TRP A 136 -0.24 -19.81 -2.92
C TRP A 136 1.00 -20.64 -2.59
N ALA A 137 1.65 -21.15 -3.63
CA ALA A 137 2.93 -21.84 -3.54
C ALA A 137 3.93 -21.24 -4.52
N LEU A 138 5.21 -21.27 -4.14
CA LEU A 138 6.30 -20.78 -4.97
C LEU A 138 6.55 -21.73 -6.16
N ASP A 139 6.60 -21.17 -7.37
CA ASP A 139 7.16 -21.84 -8.54
C ASP A 139 8.64 -21.47 -8.69
N GLU A 140 9.52 -22.27 -8.12
CA GLU A 140 10.97 -22.01 -8.10
C GLU A 140 11.58 -21.91 -9.49
N GLU A 141 11.20 -22.81 -10.41
CA GLU A 141 11.76 -22.84 -11.76
C GLU A 141 11.30 -21.64 -12.59
N ALA A 142 10.01 -21.34 -12.60
CA ALA A 142 9.48 -20.16 -13.28
C ALA A 142 10.05 -18.85 -12.68
N THR A 143 10.20 -18.78 -11.36
CA THR A 143 10.84 -17.65 -10.67
C THR A 143 12.28 -17.44 -11.12
N LYS A 144 13.07 -18.50 -11.21
CA LYS A 144 14.46 -18.43 -11.68
C LYS A 144 14.55 -17.93 -13.11
N ILE A 145 13.71 -18.45 -14.01
CA ILE A 145 13.64 -18.02 -15.41
C ILE A 145 13.27 -16.54 -15.50
N LEU A 146 12.20 -16.12 -14.78
CA LEU A 146 11.73 -14.74 -14.82
C LEU A 146 12.78 -13.76 -14.28
N ARG A 147 13.39 -14.05 -13.12
CA ARG A 147 14.46 -13.21 -12.55
C ARG A 147 15.67 -13.08 -13.47
N THR A 148 16.05 -14.15 -14.16
CA THR A 148 17.12 -14.09 -15.14
C THR A 148 16.79 -13.13 -16.27
N LYS A 149 15.55 -13.18 -16.79
CA LYS A 149 15.06 -12.28 -17.83
C LYS A 149 14.98 -10.82 -17.37
N MET A 150 14.56 -10.57 -16.11
CA MET A 150 14.42 -9.22 -15.57
C MET A 150 15.77 -8.55 -15.26
N ARG A 151 16.84 -9.34 -15.10
CA ARG A 151 18.20 -8.83 -14.86
C ARG A 151 19.00 -8.58 -16.14
N ALA A 152 18.52 -9.10 -17.29
CA ALA A 152 19.16 -8.95 -18.59
C ALA A 152 18.86 -7.59 -19.23
#